data_12487da9bbabb0a7469eb1ff6ea39d63
#
_entry.id   12487da9bbabb0a7469eb1ff6ea39d63
#
_cell.length_a   1.000
_cell.length_b   1.000
_cell.length_c   1.000
_cell.angle_alpha   90.00
_cell.angle_beta   90.00
_cell.angle_gamma   90.00
#
_symmetry.space_group_name_H-M   'P 1'
#
loop_
_entity.id
_entity.type
_entity.pdbx_description
1 polymer ?
#
loop_
_entity_poly.entity_id
_entity_poly.type
_entity_poly.pdbx_seq_one_letter_code
_entity_poly.pdbx_strand_id
1 'polypeptide(L)'
;MKLRKLIFISGLLLGFVQTIDAQNLLITYPAPQGTELKNDFTVKVRQPGGEWQAIATYPVKVDEVKEARHHVELASMSYFDFNGEVEVSVTAHKEEIETARIRPLSYGITPQVSRNTLTFKLNSPRNLSIEVNGDIFHNLHLFANPIDRNNPLKPGMNPKKLKKNRNLIYFGPGIHQLPGDTLDVPSGKTVYISGGAIVRGCIRAKNAENVTIFGRGEVHPEGRGAGVSIINSKNIRVEGLITTQCPTGGSDSVTIRNVKAISSYGWGDGMNVFASNNVLFDLSLIHI
;
A
#
# COMPACT_ATOMS: atom_id res chain seq x y z
N MET A 1 73.00 19.78 35.20
CA MET A 1 72.07 18.69 34.92
C MET A 1 70.64 19.28 34.95
N LYS A 2 70.06 19.63 33.80
CA LYS A 2 68.73 20.29 33.70
C LYS A 2 67.66 19.27 33.39
N LEU A 3 66.72 19.06 34.32
CA LEU A 3 65.60 18.19 34.19
C LEU A 3 64.50 18.89 33.30
N ARG A 4 64.17 18.33 32.11
CA ARG A 4 63.07 18.78 31.29
C ARG A 4 61.80 18.05 31.74
N LYS A 5 60.79 18.80 32.20
CA LYS A 5 59.45 18.29 32.45
C LYS A 5 58.70 18.11 31.11
N LEU A 6 58.33 16.89 30.83
CA LEU A 6 57.38 16.59 29.73
C LEU A 6 55.96 16.81 30.26
N ILE A 7 55.24 17.72 29.63
CA ILE A 7 53.78 17.90 29.86
C ILE A 7 53.05 17.05 28.82
N PHE A 8 52.35 16.01 29.28
CA PHE A 8 51.39 15.27 28.44
C PHE A 8 50.06 16.01 28.42
N ILE A 9 49.69 16.55 27.26
CA ILE A 9 48.37 17.09 27.01
C ILE A 9 47.51 15.92 26.46
N SER A 10 46.65 15.38 27.32
CA SER A 10 45.64 14.41 26.92
C SER A 10 44.47 15.15 26.24
N GLY A 11 44.46 15.17 24.92
CA GLY A 11 43.34 15.70 24.13
C GLY A 11 42.15 14.74 24.16
N LEU A 12 41.10 15.12 24.87
CA LEU A 12 39.82 14.43 24.86
C LEU A 12 39.12 14.71 23.52
N LEU A 13 39.16 13.78 22.57
CA LEU A 13 38.38 13.85 21.34
C LEU A 13 36.93 13.54 21.73
N LEU A 14 36.09 14.56 21.92
CA LEU A 14 34.66 14.46 21.95
C LEU A 14 34.18 14.16 20.51
N GLY A 15 33.96 12.88 20.22
CA GLY A 15 33.29 12.46 19.01
C GLY A 15 31.83 12.95 19.03
N PHE A 16 31.51 13.95 18.21
CA PHE A 16 30.14 14.29 17.87
C PHE A 16 29.52 13.10 17.10
N VAL A 17 28.78 12.27 17.79
CA VAL A 17 27.87 11.35 17.14
C VAL A 17 26.74 12.21 16.55
N GLN A 18 26.87 12.56 15.27
CA GLN A 18 25.72 13.09 14.52
C GLN A 18 24.70 11.94 14.43
N THR A 19 23.66 12.02 15.24
CA THR A 19 22.44 11.26 15.00
C THR A 19 21.92 11.71 13.63
N ILE A 20 22.05 10.83 12.63
CA ILE A 20 21.33 11.01 11.37
C ILE A 20 19.87 10.88 11.75
N ASP A 21 19.18 12.00 11.93
CA ASP A 21 17.74 12.02 12.03
C ASP A 21 17.20 11.29 10.79
N ALA A 22 16.51 10.20 11.01
CA ALA A 22 15.85 9.49 9.94
C ALA A 22 14.84 10.48 9.33
N GLN A 23 15.21 11.06 8.19
CA GLN A 23 14.44 12.11 7.54
C GLN A 23 13.00 11.61 7.38
N ASN A 24 12.04 12.30 8.00
CA ASN A 24 10.64 12.02 7.82
C ASN A 24 10.33 12.09 6.33
N LEU A 25 9.75 11.05 5.77
CA LEU A 25 9.39 10.98 4.36
C LEU A 25 7.89 10.78 4.23
N LEU A 26 7.29 11.49 3.28
CA LEU A 26 5.91 11.32 2.88
C LEU A 26 5.87 11.25 1.35
N ILE A 27 5.28 10.18 0.84
CA ILE A 27 5.13 9.95 -0.61
C ILE A 27 3.64 9.76 -0.90
N THR A 28 3.11 10.64 -1.73
CA THR A 28 1.73 10.56 -2.23
C THR A 28 1.74 10.16 -3.71
N TYR A 29 0.66 9.53 -4.14
CA TYR A 29 0.53 8.99 -5.49
C TYR A 29 -0.67 9.64 -6.18
N PRO A 30 -0.46 10.42 -7.25
CA PRO A 30 -1.57 10.99 -8.01
C PRO A 30 -2.36 9.89 -8.73
N ALA A 31 -3.67 10.04 -8.78
CA ALA A 31 -4.50 9.14 -9.57
C ALA A 31 -4.18 9.27 -11.07
N PRO A 32 -4.16 8.16 -11.81
CA PRO A 32 -4.04 8.21 -13.27
C PRO A 32 -5.20 8.97 -13.90
N GLN A 33 -4.93 9.65 -14.99
CA GLN A 33 -5.98 10.31 -15.76
C GLN A 33 -7.02 9.28 -16.25
N GLY A 34 -8.31 9.59 -16.09
CA GLY A 34 -9.40 8.70 -16.46
C GLY A 34 -9.77 7.66 -15.40
N THR A 35 -9.18 7.74 -14.21
CA THR A 35 -9.59 6.91 -13.06
C THR A 35 -10.85 7.49 -12.43
N GLU A 36 -11.80 6.62 -12.11
CA GLU A 36 -12.97 6.99 -11.31
C GLU A 36 -12.51 7.30 -9.87
N LEU A 37 -12.92 8.46 -9.36
CA LEU A 37 -12.67 8.88 -7.98
C LEU A 37 -13.99 9.00 -7.23
N LYS A 38 -13.92 8.80 -5.91
CA LYS A 38 -15.05 8.93 -5.01
C LYS A 38 -14.91 10.19 -4.16
N ASN A 39 -15.97 10.95 -4.04
CA ASN A 39 -15.98 12.25 -3.37
C ASN A 39 -16.68 12.25 -2.00
N ASP A 40 -16.92 11.10 -1.39
CA ASP A 40 -17.50 11.03 -0.03
C ASP A 40 -16.57 11.63 1.01
N PHE A 41 -15.26 11.55 0.76
CA PHE A 41 -14.22 12.10 1.62
C PHE A 41 -13.17 12.88 0.84
N THR A 42 -12.64 13.95 1.44
CA THR A 42 -11.36 14.56 1.06
C THR A 42 -10.31 14.14 2.08
N VAL A 43 -9.27 13.47 1.63
CA VAL A 43 -8.16 13.04 2.49
C VAL A 43 -6.94 13.88 2.21
N LYS A 44 -6.34 14.44 3.27
CA LYS A 44 -5.09 15.20 3.20
C LYS A 44 -4.11 14.64 4.21
N VAL A 45 -2.85 14.64 3.85
CA VAL A 45 -1.74 14.19 4.69
C VAL A 45 -0.63 15.21 4.70
N ARG A 46 0.12 15.30 5.80
CA ARG A 46 1.33 16.13 5.87
C ARG A 46 2.31 15.59 6.90
N GLN A 47 3.56 15.93 6.73
CA GLN A 47 4.53 15.85 7.82
C GLN A 47 4.24 16.95 8.85
N PRO A 48 4.58 16.76 10.14
CA PRO A 48 4.41 17.81 11.15
C PRO A 48 5.00 19.15 10.71
N GLY A 49 4.17 20.19 10.75
CA GLY A 49 4.59 21.54 10.32
C GLY A 49 4.73 21.75 8.81
N GLY A 50 4.50 20.72 8.00
CA GLY A 50 4.54 20.81 6.52
C GLY A 50 3.20 21.19 5.91
N GLU A 51 3.21 21.34 4.57
CA GLU A 51 2.01 21.65 3.79
C GLU A 51 1.10 20.42 3.63
N TRP A 52 -0.21 20.65 3.66
CA TRP A 52 -1.20 19.62 3.41
C TRP A 52 -1.21 19.18 1.94
N GLN A 53 -1.04 17.89 1.70
CA GLN A 53 -1.13 17.26 0.39
C GLN A 53 -2.43 16.47 0.29
N ALA A 54 -3.29 16.80 -0.67
CA ALA A 54 -4.47 16.01 -0.97
C ALA A 54 -4.06 14.70 -1.66
N ILE A 55 -4.69 13.59 -1.27
CA ILE A 55 -4.49 12.28 -1.89
C ILE A 55 -5.78 11.79 -2.53
N ALA A 56 -5.64 10.96 -3.56
CA ALA A 56 -6.78 10.42 -4.29
C ALA A 56 -7.63 9.50 -3.40
N THR A 57 -8.94 9.57 -3.60
CA THR A 57 -9.91 8.69 -2.95
C THR A 57 -10.63 7.88 -4.03
N TYR A 58 -10.50 6.56 -3.97
CA TYR A 58 -11.03 5.61 -4.94
C TYR A 58 -12.30 4.93 -4.41
N PRO A 59 -13.24 4.53 -5.27
CA PRO A 59 -14.36 3.68 -4.87
C PRO A 59 -13.87 2.25 -4.60
N VAL A 60 -14.39 1.63 -3.56
CA VAL A 60 -14.23 0.21 -3.26
C VAL A 60 -15.58 -0.42 -3.01
N LYS A 61 -15.81 -1.59 -3.60
CA LYS A 61 -17.05 -2.35 -3.35
C LYS A 61 -16.93 -3.10 -2.05
N VAL A 62 -17.97 -3.00 -1.26
CA VAL A 62 -18.16 -3.74 0.00
C VAL A 62 -19.52 -4.45 -0.05
N ASP A 63 -19.64 -5.56 0.68
CA ASP A 63 -20.87 -6.33 0.71
C ASP A 63 -21.63 -6.08 2.00
N GLU A 64 -22.85 -5.63 1.88
CA GLU A 64 -23.82 -5.58 2.96
C GLU A 64 -24.81 -6.74 2.80
N VAL A 65 -24.73 -7.73 3.67
CA VAL A 65 -25.67 -8.86 3.63
C VAL A 65 -26.95 -8.48 4.37
N LYS A 66 -28.06 -8.33 3.63
CA LYS A 66 -29.39 -8.11 4.15
C LYS A 66 -30.31 -9.26 3.73
N GLU A 67 -31.08 -9.84 4.66
CA GLU A 67 -32.02 -10.93 4.37
C GLU A 67 -31.40 -12.08 3.54
N ALA A 68 -30.19 -12.48 3.88
CA ALA A 68 -29.39 -13.48 3.17
C ALA A 68 -29.11 -13.15 1.68
N ARG A 69 -29.14 -11.88 1.30
CA ARG A 69 -28.81 -11.40 -0.04
C ARG A 69 -27.63 -10.43 0.02
N HIS A 70 -26.80 -10.48 -1.00
CA HIS A 70 -25.70 -9.55 -1.18
C HIS A 70 -26.20 -8.20 -1.71
N HIS A 71 -25.83 -7.14 -1.05
CA HIS A 71 -26.06 -5.75 -1.47
C HIS A 71 -24.71 -5.06 -1.55
N VAL A 72 -24.32 -4.68 -2.77
CA VAL A 72 -23.05 -4.03 -3.00
C VAL A 72 -23.16 -2.55 -2.72
N GLU A 73 -22.40 -2.11 -1.71
CA GLU A 73 -22.22 -0.71 -1.38
C GLU A 73 -20.85 -0.21 -1.85
N LEU A 74 -20.65 1.11 -1.87
CA LEU A 74 -19.38 1.72 -2.27
C LEU A 74 -18.76 2.46 -1.10
N ALA A 75 -17.75 1.88 -0.51
CA ALA A 75 -16.84 2.54 0.42
C ALA A 75 -15.78 3.36 -0.33
N SER A 76 -14.92 4.01 0.41
CA SER A 76 -13.82 4.83 -0.10
C SER A 76 -12.47 4.24 0.28
N MET A 77 -11.44 4.45 -0.55
CA MET A 77 -10.06 4.01 -0.29
C MET A 77 -9.07 5.11 -0.65
N SER A 78 -8.06 5.29 0.21
CA SER A 78 -6.89 6.16 -0.08
C SER A 78 -5.61 5.48 0.40
N TYR A 79 -4.47 5.81 -0.22
CA TYR A 79 -3.19 5.25 0.19
C TYR A 79 -2.02 6.23 -0.02
N PHE A 80 -1.00 6.08 0.80
CA PHE A 80 0.25 6.82 0.75
C PHE A 80 1.35 6.04 1.48
N ASP A 81 2.62 6.42 1.28
CA ASP A 81 3.76 5.85 2.00
C ASP A 81 4.39 6.91 2.91
N PHE A 82 4.84 6.52 4.11
CA PHE A 82 5.55 7.41 5.00
C PHE A 82 6.52 6.68 5.94
N ASN A 83 7.42 7.44 6.55
CA ASN A 83 8.12 7.06 7.77
C ASN A 83 8.18 8.26 8.72
N GLY A 84 8.48 7.99 10.00
CA GLY A 84 8.40 9.00 11.05
C GLY A 84 6.96 9.30 11.44
N GLU A 85 6.60 10.58 11.62
CA GLU A 85 5.26 11.03 11.98
C GLU A 85 4.55 11.65 10.77
N VAL A 86 3.24 11.41 10.66
CA VAL A 86 2.36 12.06 9.68
C VAL A 86 1.06 12.49 10.36
N GLU A 87 0.55 13.64 9.96
CA GLU A 87 -0.78 14.13 10.31
C GLU A 87 -1.74 13.82 9.16
N VAL A 88 -2.92 13.32 9.51
CA VAL A 88 -3.98 12.96 8.58
C VAL A 88 -5.21 13.83 8.85
N SER A 89 -5.81 14.38 7.82
CA SER A 89 -7.07 15.11 7.86
C SER A 89 -8.06 14.47 6.89
N VAL A 90 -9.25 14.15 7.38
CA VAL A 90 -10.33 13.55 6.59
C VAL A 90 -11.57 14.43 6.75
N THR A 91 -12.05 14.97 5.64
CA THR A 91 -13.30 15.75 5.58
C THR A 91 -14.39 14.89 4.96
N ALA A 92 -15.46 14.64 5.69
CA ALA A 92 -16.67 13.97 5.19
C ALA A 92 -17.57 15.00 4.46
N HIS A 93 -18.12 14.60 3.30
CA HIS A 93 -18.93 15.54 2.49
C HIS A 93 -20.43 15.29 2.57
N LYS A 94 -20.86 14.13 3.08
CA LYS A 94 -22.28 13.78 3.15
C LYS A 94 -22.99 14.47 4.32
N GLU A 95 -22.30 14.57 5.47
CA GLU A 95 -22.92 15.03 6.72
C GLU A 95 -21.87 15.54 7.72
N GLU A 96 -22.30 16.22 8.77
CA GLU A 96 -21.44 16.56 9.91
C GLU A 96 -21.07 15.30 10.69
N ILE A 97 -19.89 15.29 11.29
CA ILE A 97 -19.38 14.16 12.05
C ILE A 97 -19.86 14.29 13.50
N GLU A 98 -20.86 13.51 13.88
CA GLU A 98 -21.31 13.40 15.28
C GLU A 98 -20.41 12.42 16.04
N THR A 99 -20.06 11.31 15.41
CA THR A 99 -19.15 10.30 15.95
C THR A 99 -18.15 9.85 14.91
N ALA A 100 -16.91 9.56 15.35
CA ALA A 100 -15.87 9.00 14.49
C ALA A 100 -15.15 7.86 15.20
N ARG A 101 -14.88 6.79 14.45
CA ARG A 101 -14.16 5.62 14.96
C ARG A 101 -13.09 5.19 13.97
N ILE A 102 -11.88 4.96 14.46
CA ILE A 102 -10.75 4.46 13.66
C ILE A 102 -10.43 3.05 14.11
N ARG A 103 -10.55 2.10 13.19
CA ARG A 103 -10.22 0.69 13.43
C ARG A 103 -8.90 0.29 12.78
N PRO A 104 -8.22 -0.74 13.36
CA PRO A 104 -8.56 -1.52 14.58
C PRO A 104 -8.49 -0.67 15.85
N LEU A 105 -9.44 -0.87 16.77
CA LEU A 105 -9.50 -0.14 18.05
C LEU A 105 -8.25 -0.37 18.92
N SER A 106 -7.58 -1.50 18.74
CA SER A 106 -6.34 -1.86 19.43
C SER A 106 -5.16 -0.91 19.13
N TYR A 107 -5.25 -0.08 18.09
CA TYR A 107 -4.23 0.94 17.82
C TYR A 107 -4.36 2.18 18.71
N GLY A 108 -5.49 2.35 19.41
CA GLY A 108 -5.71 3.45 20.33
C GLY A 108 -5.75 4.83 19.66
N ILE A 109 -6.05 4.90 18.37
CA ILE A 109 -6.08 6.16 17.63
C ILE A 109 -7.41 6.86 17.89
N THR A 110 -7.34 8.02 18.56
CA THR A 110 -8.52 8.85 18.85
C THR A 110 -8.47 10.10 17.94
N PRO A 111 -9.42 10.28 17.02
CA PRO A 111 -9.46 11.46 16.17
C PRO A 111 -9.95 12.69 16.93
N GLN A 112 -9.46 13.87 16.55
CA GLN A 112 -10.06 15.15 16.91
C GLN A 112 -11.06 15.54 15.83
N VAL A 113 -12.29 15.81 16.21
CA VAL A 113 -13.39 16.13 15.29
C VAL A 113 -13.75 17.62 15.40
N SER A 114 -13.91 18.26 14.25
CA SER A 114 -14.42 19.62 14.13
C SER A 114 -15.38 19.71 12.95
N ARG A 115 -16.66 19.83 13.20
CA ARG A 115 -17.75 19.79 12.21
C ARG A 115 -17.67 18.51 11.36
N ASN A 116 -17.35 18.65 10.07
CA ASN A 116 -17.25 17.56 9.12
C ASN A 116 -15.81 17.08 8.87
N THR A 117 -14.85 17.50 9.69
CA THR A 117 -13.44 17.14 9.52
C THR A 117 -12.91 16.47 10.79
N LEU A 118 -12.25 15.34 10.63
CA LEU A 118 -11.48 14.67 11.68
C LEU A 118 -9.99 14.71 11.37
N THR A 119 -9.17 14.80 12.41
CA THR A 119 -7.71 14.79 12.30
C THR A 119 -7.10 13.85 13.31
N PHE A 120 -6.00 13.21 12.94
CA PHE A 120 -5.23 12.33 13.83
C PHE A 120 -3.78 12.21 13.34
N LYS A 121 -2.94 11.60 14.17
CA LYS A 121 -1.52 11.37 13.89
C LYS A 121 -1.22 9.89 13.76
N LEU A 122 -0.26 9.56 12.90
CA LEU A 122 0.34 8.24 12.79
C LEU A 122 1.85 8.36 12.96
N ASN A 123 2.43 7.48 13.78
CA ASN A 123 3.86 7.36 14.01
C ASN A 123 4.44 6.06 13.44
N SER A 124 3.61 5.25 12.85
CA SER A 124 3.98 3.99 12.19
C SER A 124 2.94 3.60 11.13
N PRO A 125 3.35 2.87 10.08
CA PRO A 125 2.44 2.39 9.03
C PRO A 125 1.27 1.57 9.59
N ARG A 126 0.06 1.81 9.06
CA ARG A 126 -1.19 1.18 9.49
C ARG A 126 -2.15 1.03 8.32
N ASN A 127 -2.94 -0.04 8.34
CA ASN A 127 -4.15 -0.17 7.54
C ASN A 127 -5.34 0.17 8.46
N LEU A 128 -6.14 1.15 8.07
CA LEU A 128 -7.20 1.71 8.91
C LEU A 128 -8.55 1.67 8.20
N SER A 129 -9.62 1.48 8.97
CA SER A 129 -10.99 1.80 8.57
C SER A 129 -11.46 2.99 9.42
N ILE A 130 -11.94 4.03 8.76
CA ILE A 130 -12.44 5.25 9.38
C ILE A 130 -13.94 5.30 9.17
N GLU A 131 -14.67 5.12 10.26
CA GLU A 131 -16.13 5.10 10.31
C GLU A 131 -16.64 6.45 10.81
N VAL A 132 -17.60 7.02 10.10
CA VAL A 132 -18.31 8.26 10.47
C VAL A 132 -19.74 7.91 10.79
N ASN A 133 -20.26 8.41 11.90
CA ASN A 133 -21.65 8.25 12.36
C ASN A 133 -22.14 6.80 12.42
N GLY A 134 -21.20 5.87 12.65
CA GLY A 134 -21.51 4.44 12.75
C GLY A 134 -21.72 3.71 11.40
N ASP A 135 -21.55 4.42 10.28
CA ASP A 135 -21.63 3.78 8.95
C ASP A 135 -20.36 2.96 8.67
N ILE A 136 -20.51 1.65 8.52
CA ILE A 136 -19.44 0.70 8.27
C ILE A 136 -19.32 0.33 6.77
N PHE A 137 -20.32 0.67 5.95
CA PHE A 137 -20.35 0.33 4.53
C PHE A 137 -19.93 1.48 3.61
N HIS A 138 -20.04 2.73 4.07
CA HIS A 138 -19.53 3.91 3.35
C HIS A 138 -18.34 4.56 4.07
N ASN A 139 -17.55 3.75 4.74
CA ASN A 139 -16.36 4.16 5.46
C ASN A 139 -15.18 4.51 4.54
N LEU A 140 -14.09 4.99 5.13
CA LEU A 140 -12.83 5.22 4.42
C LEU A 140 -11.79 4.19 4.85
N HIS A 141 -11.32 3.37 3.90
CA HIS A 141 -10.12 2.55 4.07
C HIS A 141 -8.88 3.39 3.78
N LEU A 142 -8.03 3.57 4.78
CA LEU A 142 -6.79 4.34 4.65
C LEU A 142 -5.58 3.41 4.80
N PHE A 143 -4.81 3.25 3.73
CA PHE A 143 -3.60 2.43 3.71
C PHE A 143 -2.36 3.33 3.81
N ALA A 144 -1.92 3.55 5.04
CA ALA A 144 -0.69 4.27 5.35
C ALA A 144 0.46 3.27 5.38
N ASN A 145 1.19 3.13 4.26
CA ASN A 145 2.21 2.11 4.06
C ASN A 145 3.60 2.57 4.54
N PRO A 146 4.52 1.64 4.81
CA PRO A 146 5.94 1.98 4.93
C PRO A 146 6.51 2.44 3.59
N ILE A 147 7.54 3.27 3.62
CA ILE A 147 8.26 3.68 2.41
C ILE A 147 8.71 2.45 1.61
N ASP A 148 8.39 2.43 0.32
CA ASP A 148 8.84 1.38 -0.59
C ASP A 148 10.33 1.55 -0.93
N ARG A 149 11.18 0.88 -0.15
CA ARG A 149 12.64 0.89 -0.35
C ARG A 149 13.09 0.10 -1.57
N ASN A 150 12.23 -0.77 -2.10
CA ASN A 150 12.49 -1.62 -3.25
C ASN A 150 12.14 -0.96 -4.58
N ASN A 151 11.59 0.27 -4.56
CA ASN A 151 11.26 1.01 -5.78
C ASN A 151 12.50 1.10 -6.69
N PRO A 152 12.45 0.54 -7.91
CA PRO A 152 13.59 0.55 -8.83
C PRO A 152 13.85 1.95 -9.40
N LEU A 153 12.86 2.84 -9.38
CA LEU A 153 12.98 4.21 -9.80
C LEU A 153 13.44 5.09 -8.63
N LYS A 154 14.71 5.45 -8.63
CA LYS A 154 15.27 6.33 -7.60
C LYS A 154 14.99 7.80 -7.93
N PRO A 155 14.93 8.71 -6.92
CA PRO A 155 14.76 10.14 -7.15
C PRO A 155 15.74 10.67 -8.20
N GLY A 156 15.24 11.45 -9.16
CA GLY A 156 16.05 12.00 -10.27
C GLY A 156 16.42 11.01 -11.37
N MET A 157 16.05 9.74 -11.26
CA MET A 157 16.32 8.74 -12.30
C MET A 157 15.33 8.88 -13.47
N ASN A 158 15.83 8.86 -14.71
CA ASN A 158 14.98 8.76 -15.87
C ASN A 158 14.36 7.34 -15.98
N PRO A 159 13.01 7.20 -16.00
CA PRO A 159 12.35 5.90 -16.08
C PRO A 159 12.75 5.05 -17.29
N LYS A 160 13.17 5.69 -18.40
CA LYS A 160 13.68 4.96 -19.59
C LYS A 160 14.88 4.07 -19.28
N LYS A 161 15.66 4.39 -18.23
CA LYS A 161 16.79 3.55 -17.81
C LYS A 161 16.35 2.17 -17.30
N LEU A 162 15.14 2.09 -16.74
CA LEU A 162 14.59 0.80 -16.24
C LEU A 162 14.37 -0.21 -17.37
N LYS A 163 14.07 0.24 -18.59
CA LYS A 163 13.90 -0.62 -19.77
C LYS A 163 15.17 -1.41 -20.15
N LYS A 164 16.34 -0.98 -19.67
CA LYS A 164 17.61 -1.71 -19.90
C LYS A 164 17.75 -2.94 -19.01
N ASN A 165 17.01 -3.01 -17.90
CA ASN A 165 17.01 -4.17 -17.02
C ASN A 165 16.08 -5.25 -17.61
N ARG A 166 16.64 -6.23 -18.29
CA ARG A 166 15.88 -7.32 -18.92
C ARG A 166 15.12 -8.20 -17.93
N ASN A 167 15.47 -8.16 -16.64
CA ASN A 167 14.81 -8.93 -15.59
C ASN A 167 13.67 -8.16 -14.91
N LEU A 168 13.46 -6.88 -15.26
CA LEU A 168 12.43 -6.03 -14.71
C LEU A 168 11.33 -5.73 -15.73
N ILE A 169 10.08 -6.03 -15.35
CA ILE A 169 8.88 -5.57 -16.01
C ILE A 169 8.35 -4.40 -15.16
N TYR A 170 8.29 -3.22 -15.73
CA TYR A 170 7.96 -1.99 -15.00
C TYR A 170 6.70 -1.34 -15.54
N PHE A 171 5.71 -1.17 -14.65
CA PHE A 171 4.51 -0.38 -14.88
C PHE A 171 4.64 0.95 -14.13
N GLY A 172 4.85 2.04 -14.84
CA GLY A 172 4.88 3.41 -14.29
C GLY A 172 3.48 3.94 -13.99
N PRO A 173 3.35 5.13 -13.37
CA PRO A 173 2.06 5.76 -13.15
C PRO A 173 1.24 5.84 -14.44
N GLY A 174 -0.07 5.57 -14.37
CA GLY A 174 -0.97 5.52 -15.53
C GLY A 174 -1.81 4.24 -15.57
N ILE A 175 -2.71 4.16 -16.54
CA ILE A 175 -3.54 2.97 -16.79
C ILE A 175 -2.87 2.09 -17.84
N HIS A 176 -2.69 0.80 -17.55
CA HIS A 176 -2.05 -0.18 -18.39
C HIS A 176 -3.00 -1.35 -18.65
N GLN A 177 -3.42 -1.52 -19.90
CA GLN A 177 -4.18 -2.69 -20.32
C GLN A 177 -3.23 -3.81 -20.72
N LEU A 178 -3.37 -5.01 -20.11
CA LEU A 178 -2.57 -6.17 -20.50
C LEU A 178 -3.11 -6.78 -21.80
N PRO A 179 -2.25 -7.08 -22.77
CA PRO A 179 -2.66 -7.83 -23.96
C PRO A 179 -3.20 -9.21 -23.56
N GLY A 180 -4.42 -9.54 -23.99
CA GLY A 180 -5.07 -10.82 -23.64
C GLY A 180 -5.37 -10.96 -22.14
N ASP A 181 -5.50 -9.86 -21.43
CA ASP A 181 -5.89 -9.74 -20.02
C ASP A 181 -5.02 -10.53 -19.02
N THR A 182 -3.89 -11.07 -19.45
CA THR A 182 -2.99 -11.81 -18.57
C THR A 182 -1.53 -11.63 -18.97
N LEU A 183 -0.71 -11.33 -17.97
CA LEU A 183 0.75 -11.37 -18.08
C LEU A 183 1.28 -12.59 -17.34
N ASP A 184 1.69 -13.63 -18.07
CA ASP A 184 2.46 -14.73 -17.49
C ASP A 184 3.91 -14.29 -17.25
N VAL A 185 4.31 -14.29 -15.98
CA VAL A 185 5.63 -13.82 -15.56
C VAL A 185 6.63 -14.97 -15.64
N PRO A 186 7.65 -14.88 -16.50
CA PRO A 186 8.68 -15.92 -16.60
C PRO A 186 9.53 -16.03 -15.32
N SER A 187 10.13 -17.20 -15.10
CA SER A 187 11.06 -17.43 -13.99
C SER A 187 12.18 -16.39 -13.94
N GLY A 188 12.60 -16.01 -12.74
CA GLY A 188 13.67 -15.05 -12.49
C GLY A 188 13.31 -13.60 -12.77
N LYS A 189 12.06 -13.29 -13.10
CA LYS A 189 11.62 -11.91 -13.37
C LYS A 189 11.09 -11.22 -12.13
N THR A 190 11.25 -9.92 -12.16
CA THR A 190 10.65 -8.98 -11.22
C THR A 190 9.62 -8.10 -11.94
N VAL A 191 8.43 -8.00 -11.39
CA VAL A 191 7.39 -7.07 -11.84
C VAL A 191 7.26 -5.96 -10.80
N TYR A 192 7.38 -4.72 -11.21
CA TYR A 192 7.15 -3.57 -10.34
C TYR A 192 5.99 -2.72 -10.85
N ILE A 193 5.01 -2.51 -9.98
CA ILE A 193 3.83 -1.66 -10.27
C ILE A 193 3.93 -0.41 -9.39
N SER A 194 4.21 0.71 -10.02
CA SER A 194 4.41 1.99 -9.33
C SER A 194 3.14 2.47 -8.63
N GLY A 195 3.27 3.21 -7.54
CA GLY A 195 2.13 3.95 -7.00
C GLY A 195 1.54 4.89 -8.06
N GLY A 196 0.22 4.98 -8.15
CA GLY A 196 -0.48 5.67 -9.23
C GLY A 196 -0.48 4.91 -10.57
N ALA A 197 -0.11 3.62 -10.59
CA ALA A 197 -0.32 2.73 -11.73
C ALA A 197 -1.54 1.84 -11.48
N ILE A 198 -2.36 1.66 -12.51
CA ILE A 198 -3.47 0.71 -12.53
C ILE A 198 -3.23 -0.26 -13.68
N VAL A 199 -3.00 -1.53 -13.37
CA VAL A 199 -2.82 -2.59 -14.36
C VAL A 199 -4.14 -3.36 -14.49
N ARG A 200 -4.78 -3.25 -15.65
CA ARG A 200 -6.01 -3.98 -15.98
C ARG A 200 -5.65 -5.34 -16.56
N GLY A 201 -6.02 -6.39 -15.83
CA GLY A 201 -5.72 -7.77 -16.15
C GLY A 201 -5.15 -8.53 -14.96
N CYS A 202 -4.62 -9.72 -15.21
CA CYS A 202 -4.01 -10.61 -14.23
C CYS A 202 -2.50 -10.70 -14.42
N ILE A 203 -1.72 -10.49 -13.38
CA ILE A 203 -0.29 -10.79 -13.34
C ILE A 203 -0.14 -12.17 -12.70
N ARG A 204 0.35 -13.16 -13.48
CA ARG A 204 0.34 -14.56 -13.10
C ARG A 204 1.73 -15.17 -13.08
N ALA A 205 2.11 -15.77 -11.96
CA ALA A 205 3.21 -16.72 -11.88
C ALA A 205 2.64 -18.14 -12.08
N LYS A 206 2.90 -18.76 -13.22
CA LYS A 206 2.44 -20.13 -13.54
C LYS A 206 3.59 -20.97 -14.01
N ASN A 207 3.83 -22.11 -13.33
CA ASN A 207 4.97 -23.00 -13.61
C ASN A 207 6.30 -22.22 -13.60
N ALA A 208 6.46 -21.26 -12.66
CA ALA A 208 7.56 -20.32 -12.61
C ALA A 208 8.31 -20.40 -11.27
N GLU A 209 9.58 -20.02 -11.28
CA GLU A 209 10.44 -19.98 -10.11
C GLU A 209 11.11 -18.60 -9.95
N ASN A 210 11.35 -18.20 -8.70
CA ASN A 210 12.09 -16.96 -8.36
C ASN A 210 11.46 -15.71 -8.97
N VAL A 211 10.14 -15.55 -8.80
CA VAL A 211 9.40 -14.39 -9.29
C VAL A 211 9.08 -13.44 -8.14
N THR A 212 9.29 -12.15 -8.35
CA THR A 212 8.88 -11.09 -7.42
C THR A 212 7.90 -10.15 -8.11
N ILE A 213 6.74 -9.91 -7.49
CA ILE A 213 5.72 -8.96 -7.96
C ILE A 213 5.48 -7.97 -6.84
N PHE A 214 5.82 -6.69 -7.03
CA PHE A 214 5.74 -5.74 -5.92
C PHE A 214 5.50 -4.30 -6.39
N GLY A 215 5.22 -3.40 -5.43
CA GLY A 215 4.99 -1.98 -5.67
C GLY A 215 3.88 -1.39 -4.79
N ARG A 216 3.22 -0.35 -5.31
CA ARG A 216 2.13 0.37 -4.65
C ARG A 216 0.92 0.60 -5.55
N GLY A 217 0.98 0.11 -6.78
CA GLY A 217 -0.10 0.24 -7.73
C GLY A 217 -1.20 -0.80 -7.54
N GLU A 218 -2.20 -0.69 -8.39
CA GLU A 218 -3.37 -1.54 -8.41
C GLU A 218 -3.28 -2.53 -9.56
N VAL A 219 -3.73 -3.78 -9.31
CA VAL A 219 -3.81 -4.84 -10.32
C VAL A 219 -5.16 -5.51 -10.23
N HIS A 220 -5.99 -5.35 -11.23
CA HIS A 220 -7.32 -5.97 -11.27
C HIS A 220 -7.78 -6.22 -12.71
N PRO A 221 -8.42 -7.38 -12.99
CA PRO A 221 -9.04 -7.64 -14.28
C PRO A 221 -10.29 -6.79 -14.46
N GLU A 222 -10.70 -6.58 -15.71
CA GLU A 222 -12.03 -6.11 -16.00
C GLU A 222 -13.03 -7.25 -15.76
N GLY A 223 -13.84 -7.15 -14.70
CA GLY A 223 -14.78 -8.19 -14.29
C GLY A 223 -14.26 -9.13 -13.21
N ARG A 224 -14.62 -10.42 -13.30
CA ARG A 224 -14.25 -11.44 -12.29
C ARG A 224 -12.84 -11.92 -12.47
N GLY A 225 -12.16 -12.18 -11.36
CA GLY A 225 -10.87 -12.87 -11.36
C GLY A 225 -9.88 -12.26 -10.41
N ALA A 226 -8.72 -12.93 -10.35
CA ALA A 226 -7.59 -12.49 -9.54
C ALA A 226 -6.76 -11.46 -10.32
N GLY A 227 -6.40 -10.37 -9.68
CA GLY A 227 -5.40 -9.45 -10.24
C GLY A 227 -3.99 -10.03 -10.16
N VAL A 228 -3.69 -10.81 -9.11
CA VAL A 228 -2.45 -11.59 -9.02
C VAL A 228 -2.79 -13.06 -8.80
N SER A 229 -2.09 -14.00 -9.45
CA SER A 229 -2.31 -15.43 -9.30
C SER A 229 -1.00 -16.20 -9.30
N ILE A 230 -0.89 -17.19 -8.40
CA ILE A 230 0.30 -18.03 -8.25
C ILE A 230 -0.10 -19.49 -8.39
N ILE A 231 0.40 -20.16 -9.43
CA ILE A 231 -0.01 -21.53 -9.78
C ILE A 231 1.22 -22.38 -10.08
N ASN A 232 1.33 -23.55 -9.41
CA ASN A 232 2.39 -24.53 -9.64
C ASN A 232 3.80 -23.90 -9.70
N SER A 233 4.09 -23.00 -8.76
CA SER A 233 5.27 -22.14 -8.80
C SER A 233 6.07 -22.24 -7.50
N LYS A 234 7.34 -21.81 -7.52
CA LYS A 234 8.25 -21.93 -6.39
C LYS A 234 9.02 -20.63 -6.15
N ASN A 235 9.24 -20.29 -4.86
CA ASN A 235 9.95 -19.09 -4.43
C ASN A 235 9.36 -17.82 -5.06
N ILE A 236 8.10 -17.54 -4.71
CA ILE A 236 7.34 -16.38 -5.22
C ILE A 236 7.14 -15.37 -4.10
N ARG A 237 7.35 -14.10 -4.40
CA ARG A 237 7.10 -12.99 -3.48
C ARG A 237 6.14 -11.98 -4.13
N VAL A 238 5.06 -11.65 -3.40
CA VAL A 238 4.13 -10.57 -3.76
C VAL A 238 4.10 -9.56 -2.64
N GLU A 239 4.29 -8.27 -2.93
CA GLU A 239 4.39 -7.27 -1.86
C GLU A 239 3.80 -5.91 -2.23
N GLY A 240 2.98 -5.36 -1.34
CA GLY A 240 2.62 -3.94 -1.29
C GLY A 240 1.48 -3.51 -2.20
N LEU A 241 0.98 -4.38 -3.04
CA LEU A 241 -0.02 -4.10 -4.06
C LEU A 241 -1.45 -4.01 -3.51
N ILE A 242 -2.31 -3.36 -4.28
CA ILE A 242 -3.76 -3.44 -4.17
C ILE A 242 -4.25 -4.34 -5.32
N THR A 243 -5.04 -5.36 -5.01
CA THR A 243 -5.49 -6.34 -6.02
C THR A 243 -6.89 -6.86 -5.68
N THR A 244 -7.57 -7.46 -6.63
CA THR A 244 -8.88 -8.09 -6.38
C THR A 244 -8.76 -9.38 -5.58
N GLN A 245 -7.82 -10.23 -5.98
CA GLN A 245 -7.52 -11.51 -5.33
C GLN A 245 -6.05 -11.86 -5.57
N CYS A 246 -5.49 -12.71 -4.68
CA CYS A 246 -4.14 -13.25 -4.82
C CYS A 246 -4.11 -14.74 -4.41
N PRO A 247 -4.77 -15.65 -5.17
CA PRO A 247 -4.78 -17.08 -4.87
C PRO A 247 -3.43 -17.72 -5.11
N THR A 248 -3.14 -18.73 -4.28
CA THR A 248 -1.93 -19.57 -4.38
C THR A 248 -2.34 -21.04 -4.45
N GLY A 249 -1.97 -21.73 -5.53
CA GLY A 249 -2.30 -23.14 -5.76
C GLY A 249 -1.14 -23.96 -6.27
N GLY A 250 -0.95 -25.21 -5.72
CA GLY A 250 0.09 -26.14 -6.16
C GLY A 250 1.53 -25.63 -6.02
N SER A 251 1.77 -24.66 -5.12
CA SER A 251 3.02 -23.89 -5.07
C SER A 251 3.79 -24.14 -3.77
N ASP A 252 5.07 -23.77 -3.76
CA ASP A 252 5.95 -23.89 -2.60
C ASP A 252 6.77 -22.61 -2.37
N SER A 253 7.00 -22.28 -1.09
CA SER A 253 7.80 -21.11 -0.69
C SER A 253 7.25 -19.79 -1.26
N VAL A 254 6.01 -19.47 -0.90
CA VAL A 254 5.31 -18.26 -1.33
C VAL A 254 5.20 -17.27 -0.17
N THR A 255 5.58 -16.02 -0.39
CA THR A 255 5.40 -14.93 0.57
C THR A 255 4.52 -13.84 -0.04
N ILE A 256 3.41 -13.53 0.64
CA ILE A 256 2.49 -12.43 0.30
C ILE A 256 2.50 -11.45 1.47
N ARG A 257 3.05 -10.25 1.24
CA ARG A 257 3.25 -9.25 2.28
C ARG A 257 2.60 -7.92 1.93
N ASN A 258 1.90 -7.32 2.90
CA ASN A 258 1.30 -5.98 2.77
C ASN A 258 0.43 -5.82 1.51
N VAL A 259 -0.23 -6.89 1.07
CA VAL A 259 -1.15 -6.89 -0.08
C VAL A 259 -2.57 -6.60 0.42
N LYS A 260 -3.29 -5.74 -0.29
CA LYS A 260 -4.70 -5.43 -0.03
C LYS A 260 -5.54 -6.12 -1.10
N ALA A 261 -6.20 -7.21 -0.73
CA ALA A 261 -7.13 -7.90 -1.61
C ALA A 261 -8.53 -7.31 -1.43
N ILE A 262 -9.00 -6.60 -2.45
CA ILE A 262 -10.30 -5.91 -2.45
C ILE A 262 -11.14 -6.51 -3.58
N SER A 263 -12.18 -7.25 -3.22
CA SER A 263 -13.03 -7.94 -4.19
C SER A 263 -13.65 -6.98 -5.20
N SER A 264 -13.68 -7.38 -6.47
CA SER A 264 -14.39 -6.65 -7.53
C SER A 264 -15.91 -6.70 -7.39
N TYR A 265 -16.43 -7.54 -6.50
CA TYR A 265 -17.87 -7.71 -6.23
C TYR A 265 -18.32 -7.25 -4.86
N GLY A 266 -17.39 -6.87 -3.97
CA GLY A 266 -17.66 -6.60 -2.56
C GLY A 266 -17.56 -7.84 -1.66
N TRP A 267 -17.61 -9.05 -2.22
CA TRP A 267 -17.48 -10.30 -1.49
C TRP A 267 -16.60 -11.31 -2.23
N GLY A 268 -16.27 -12.41 -1.56
CA GLY A 268 -15.46 -13.52 -2.09
C GLY A 268 -14.10 -13.62 -1.42
N ASP A 269 -13.38 -14.69 -1.76
CA ASP A 269 -12.11 -15.00 -1.14
C ASP A 269 -11.00 -14.10 -1.70
N GLY A 270 -10.31 -13.38 -0.83
CA GLY A 270 -9.22 -12.50 -1.25
C GLY A 270 -7.89 -13.22 -1.51
N MET A 271 -7.56 -14.19 -0.63
CA MET A 271 -6.29 -14.91 -0.67
C MET A 271 -6.49 -16.37 -0.27
N ASN A 272 -6.69 -17.24 -1.26
CA ASN A 272 -6.86 -18.68 -1.04
C ASN A 272 -5.55 -19.41 -1.19
N VAL A 273 -5.35 -20.44 -0.35
CA VAL A 273 -4.23 -21.37 -0.44
C VAL A 273 -4.76 -22.78 -0.58
N PHE A 274 -4.37 -23.47 -1.64
CA PHE A 274 -4.71 -24.87 -1.86
C PHE A 274 -3.55 -25.66 -2.43
N ALA A 275 -3.39 -26.87 -1.94
CA ALA A 275 -2.33 -27.81 -2.37
C ALA A 275 -0.93 -27.17 -2.41
N SER A 276 -0.61 -26.31 -1.45
CA SER A 276 0.65 -25.55 -1.42
C SER A 276 1.37 -25.72 -0.07
N ASN A 277 2.71 -25.55 -0.09
CA ASN A 277 3.57 -25.65 1.09
C ASN A 277 4.30 -24.33 1.33
N ASN A 278 4.69 -24.08 2.59
CA ASN A 278 5.52 -22.93 2.97
C ASN A 278 4.97 -21.59 2.47
N VAL A 279 3.66 -21.34 2.69
CA VAL A 279 2.98 -20.10 2.30
C VAL A 279 2.88 -19.18 3.50
N LEU A 280 3.37 -17.96 3.39
CA LEU A 280 3.33 -16.92 4.40
C LEU A 280 2.49 -15.74 3.93
N PHE A 281 1.44 -15.39 4.68
CA PHE A 281 0.75 -14.10 4.60
C PHE A 281 1.21 -13.22 5.76
N ASP A 282 1.76 -12.06 5.45
CA ASP A 282 2.28 -11.13 6.45
C ASP A 282 1.76 -9.70 6.19
N LEU A 283 1.16 -9.07 7.21
CA LEU A 283 0.59 -7.72 7.15
C LEU A 283 -0.39 -7.50 5.98
N SER A 284 -0.93 -8.57 5.43
CA SER A 284 -1.87 -8.49 4.31
C SER A 284 -3.29 -8.29 4.81
N LEU A 285 -4.09 -7.53 4.06
CA LEU A 285 -5.48 -7.25 4.37
C LEU A 285 -6.37 -7.94 3.34
N ILE A 286 -7.31 -8.72 3.84
CA ILE A 286 -8.42 -9.24 3.05
C ILE A 286 -9.64 -8.43 3.47
N HIS A 287 -10.24 -7.74 2.51
CA HIS A 287 -11.50 -7.07 2.76
C HIS A 287 -12.63 -8.07 2.53
N ILE A 288 -13.34 -8.36 3.60
CA ILE A 288 -14.48 -9.28 3.64
C ILE A 288 -15.76 -8.45 3.72
#